data_83b1d9b7c57704f2259f9368de28572f
#
_entry.id   83b1d9b7c57704f2259f9368de28572f
#
_cell.length_a   1.000
_cell.length_b   1.000
_cell.length_c   1.000
_cell.angle_alpha   90.00
_cell.angle_beta   90.00
_cell.angle_gamma   90.00
#
_symmetry.space_group_name_H-M   'P 1'
#
loop_
_entity.id
_entity.type
_entity.pdbx_description
1 polymer ?
#
loop_
_entity_poly.entity_id
_entity_poly.type
_entity_poly.pdbx_seq_one_letter_code
_entity_poly.pdbx_strand_id
1 'polypeptide(L)'
;ASAEVELREPSPVKEADGFERRPEWCIFPALSYRKHGELEVKQREMARDFDAMTYNRIENYGAGGRRAIAASGISYLYAKEALNELGADATLYKVGTPYPMPEQTTKDFLAGADSVLVLEELDPVVEEQLLIEAAGRVPVLGKRSGDMPWNGEYSFELIKAALAKYLGLSAEAEAAPELPQLPVRPPVLCAGCPHRASFYEAKIATKDCKKAIYCGDIGCYTLGNAAPLNMVDTCLCMGAGITVAQGLALAEPGTKCLAFIGDSTFFHTGIPGIINAVYQGTDITVIVLDNRTTAMTGHQPHPGTGKRALGDDSIALDIETVIRACGVEHVTRVNPFDFEKSVAAMKDAVAFPGPSAVIAEAPCIASLKKKPAAHFVDDNCIKCGKCVREIGCPAITPDAE
;
A
#
# COMPACT_ATOMS: atom_id res chain seq x y z
N ALA A 1 -6.51 7.28 7.99
CA ALA A 1 -7.53 7.98 8.78
C ALA A 1 -7.01 8.20 10.19
N SER A 2 -7.30 9.34 10.79
CA SER A 2 -7.02 9.65 12.20
C SER A 2 -8.33 9.59 12.98
N ALA A 3 -8.28 9.05 14.19
CA ALA A 3 -9.42 9.03 15.09
C ALA A 3 -8.97 9.35 16.51
N GLU A 4 -9.84 9.98 17.27
CA GLU A 4 -9.66 10.09 18.71
C GLU A 4 -9.94 8.74 19.35
N VAL A 5 -9.08 8.30 20.25
CA VAL A 5 -9.22 7.05 20.99
C VAL A 5 -9.07 7.32 22.49
N GLU A 6 -9.90 6.67 23.26
CA GLU A 6 -9.77 6.68 24.71
C GLU A 6 -8.71 5.65 25.13
N LEU A 7 -7.62 6.14 25.73
CA LEU A 7 -6.58 5.26 26.27
C LEU A 7 -7.07 4.67 27.58
N ARG A 8 -7.11 3.36 27.66
CA ARG A 8 -7.41 2.60 28.88
C ARG A 8 -6.12 2.09 29.49
N GLU A 9 -6.17 1.80 30.80
CA GLU A 9 -5.07 1.09 31.46
C GLU A 9 -4.75 -0.22 30.70
N PRO A 10 -3.47 -0.50 30.42
CA PRO A 10 -3.08 -1.73 29.77
C PRO A 10 -3.55 -2.94 30.59
N SER A 11 -4.20 -3.89 29.94
CA SER A 11 -4.50 -5.16 30.61
C SER A 11 -3.20 -5.85 31.02
N PRO A 12 -3.15 -6.49 32.22
CA PRO A 12 -1.98 -7.25 32.62
C PRO A 12 -1.60 -8.27 31.54
N VAL A 13 -0.33 -8.30 31.17
CA VAL A 13 0.18 -9.32 30.25
C VAL A 13 0.03 -10.68 30.91
N LYS A 14 -0.80 -11.53 30.33
CA LYS A 14 -0.95 -12.91 30.82
C LYS A 14 0.36 -13.64 30.54
N GLU A 15 0.93 -14.27 31.56
CA GLU A 15 2.08 -15.15 31.37
C GLU A 15 1.72 -16.25 30.37
N ALA A 16 2.66 -16.54 29.47
CA ALA A 16 2.47 -17.61 28.50
C ALA A 16 2.57 -18.97 29.20
N ASP A 17 1.57 -19.81 28.98
CA ASP A 17 1.50 -21.17 29.57
C ASP A 17 2.53 -22.13 28.94
N GLY A 18 3.36 -21.65 28.01
CA GLY A 18 4.34 -22.44 27.25
C GLY A 18 3.71 -23.16 26.05
N PHE A 19 4.53 -23.97 25.37
CA PHE A 19 4.09 -24.73 24.21
C PHE A 19 3.51 -26.10 24.64
N GLU A 20 2.23 -26.29 24.37
CA GLU A 20 1.56 -27.57 24.55
C GLU A 20 1.49 -28.31 23.20
N ARG A 21 1.91 -29.56 23.20
CA ARG A 21 1.81 -30.42 22.01
C ARG A 21 0.37 -30.79 21.76
N ARG A 22 -0.17 -30.36 20.63
CA ARG A 22 -1.52 -30.69 20.16
C ARG A 22 -1.49 -31.14 18.71
N PRO A 23 -2.35 -32.12 18.32
CA PRO A 23 -2.44 -32.57 16.94
C PRO A 23 -2.77 -31.44 15.96
N GLU A 24 -3.46 -30.40 16.40
CA GLU A 24 -3.88 -29.24 15.62
C GLU A 24 -2.73 -28.40 15.07
N TRP A 25 -1.52 -28.49 15.68
CA TRP A 25 -0.34 -27.78 15.18
C TRP A 25 0.28 -28.42 13.93
N CYS A 26 -0.15 -29.64 13.58
CA CYS A 26 0.37 -30.37 12.45
C CYS A 26 -0.73 -30.60 11.41
N ILE A 27 -0.79 -29.76 10.39
CA ILE A 27 -1.86 -29.75 9.40
C ILE A 27 -1.63 -30.86 8.36
N PHE A 28 -2.47 -31.90 8.42
CA PHE A 28 -2.59 -32.97 7.43
C PHE A 28 -3.96 -32.96 6.76
N PRO A 29 -4.16 -33.53 5.59
CA PRO A 29 -5.42 -33.51 4.86
C PRO A 29 -6.64 -33.96 5.68
N ALA A 30 -6.53 -35.00 6.48
CA ALA A 30 -7.61 -35.47 7.34
C ALA A 30 -7.98 -34.42 8.43
N LEU A 31 -6.99 -33.74 9.00
CA LEU A 31 -7.21 -32.70 9.97
C LEU A 31 -7.86 -31.46 9.32
N SER A 32 -7.34 -31.00 8.18
CA SER A 32 -7.90 -29.83 7.49
C SER A 32 -9.32 -30.08 7.01
N TYR A 33 -9.65 -31.29 6.52
CA TYR A 33 -11.01 -31.67 6.16
C TYR A 33 -11.98 -31.55 7.36
N ARG A 34 -11.61 -32.14 8.49
CA ARG A 34 -12.42 -32.05 9.72
C ARG A 34 -12.55 -30.60 10.21
N LYS A 35 -11.43 -29.86 10.25
CA LYS A 35 -11.43 -28.46 10.70
C LYS A 35 -12.23 -27.53 9.81
N HIS A 36 -12.29 -27.81 8.50
CA HIS A 36 -13.16 -27.06 7.60
C HIS A 36 -14.64 -27.27 7.96
N GLY A 37 -15.06 -28.53 8.23
CA GLY A 37 -16.43 -28.77 8.71
C GLY A 37 -16.75 -28.06 10.03
N GLU A 38 -15.80 -28.05 10.98
CA GLU A 38 -15.92 -27.30 12.24
C GLU A 38 -16.02 -25.79 12.00
N LEU A 39 -15.26 -25.24 11.04
CA LEU A 39 -15.31 -23.82 10.66
C LEU A 39 -16.67 -23.42 10.12
N GLU A 40 -17.27 -24.25 9.25
CA GLU A 40 -18.60 -23.99 8.70
C GLU A 40 -19.69 -23.96 9.80
N VAL A 41 -19.57 -24.81 10.80
CA VAL A 41 -20.46 -24.77 11.97
C VAL A 41 -20.23 -23.49 12.79
N LYS A 42 -18.95 -23.20 13.07
CA LYS A 42 -18.56 -22.02 13.85
C LYS A 42 -19.01 -20.71 13.19
N GLN A 43 -18.96 -20.58 11.87
CA GLN A 43 -19.43 -19.37 11.19
C GLN A 43 -20.92 -19.13 11.41
N ARG A 44 -21.73 -20.19 11.42
CA ARG A 44 -23.17 -20.09 11.72
C ARG A 44 -23.43 -19.72 13.19
N GLU A 45 -22.63 -20.26 14.11
CA GLU A 45 -22.69 -19.88 15.53
C GLU A 45 -22.30 -18.40 15.70
N MET A 46 -21.22 -17.96 15.05
CA MET A 46 -20.79 -16.56 15.08
C MET A 46 -21.86 -15.61 14.56
N ALA A 47 -22.57 -15.96 13.49
CA ALA A 47 -23.66 -15.12 12.96
C ALA A 47 -24.77 -14.90 14.02
N ARG A 48 -25.03 -15.88 14.87
CA ARG A 48 -25.98 -15.76 16.01
C ARG A 48 -25.39 -14.97 17.18
N ASP A 49 -24.12 -15.22 17.50
CA ASP A 49 -23.45 -14.49 18.58
C ASP A 49 -23.33 -12.99 18.27
N PHE A 50 -23.20 -12.65 16.99
CA PHE A 50 -23.10 -11.26 16.53
C PHE A 50 -24.39 -10.46 16.68
N ASP A 51 -25.55 -11.14 16.84
CA ASP A 51 -26.82 -10.48 17.16
C ASP A 51 -26.77 -9.77 18.54
N ALA A 52 -25.99 -10.30 19.48
CA ALA A 52 -25.81 -9.70 20.80
C ALA A 52 -24.77 -8.56 20.85
N MET A 53 -24.05 -8.33 19.76
CA MET A 53 -22.99 -7.32 19.74
C MET A 53 -23.52 -5.92 19.46
N THR A 54 -23.20 -4.97 20.33
CA THR A 54 -23.66 -3.57 20.24
C THR A 54 -23.13 -2.80 19.03
N TYR A 55 -22.10 -3.32 18.32
CA TYR A 55 -21.63 -2.72 17.06
C TYR A 55 -22.61 -2.94 15.90
N ASN A 56 -23.43 -3.98 15.97
CA ASN A 56 -24.52 -4.27 15.05
C ASN A 56 -25.80 -3.72 15.63
N ARG A 57 -26.37 -2.71 15.02
CA ARG A 57 -27.60 -2.11 15.54
C ARG A 57 -28.41 -1.41 14.47
N ILE A 58 -29.70 -1.39 14.68
CA ILE A 58 -30.66 -0.66 13.85
C ILE A 58 -31.00 0.65 14.56
N GLU A 59 -30.87 1.75 13.86
CA GLU A 59 -31.16 3.11 14.34
C GLU A 59 -32.27 3.73 13.50
N ASN A 60 -33.22 4.40 14.14
CA ASN A 60 -34.26 5.13 13.45
C ASN A 60 -33.96 6.64 13.46
N TYR A 61 -34.10 7.28 12.33
CA TYR A 61 -34.01 8.72 12.11
C TYR A 61 -35.40 9.27 11.83
N GLY A 62 -35.75 10.38 12.47
CA GLY A 62 -37.11 10.90 12.43
C GLY A 62 -38.15 9.88 12.88
N ALA A 63 -39.19 9.67 12.13
CA ALA A 63 -40.21 8.65 12.38
C ALA A 63 -39.77 7.22 12.02
N GLY A 64 -38.53 7.04 11.52
CA GLY A 64 -38.09 5.82 10.88
C GLY A 64 -38.66 5.71 9.45
N GLY A 65 -38.20 4.73 8.68
CA GLY A 65 -38.69 4.59 7.30
C GLY A 65 -38.48 3.19 6.76
N ARG A 66 -39.39 2.77 5.88
CA ARG A 66 -39.29 1.48 5.19
C ARG A 66 -38.32 1.48 4.01
N ARG A 67 -37.88 2.67 3.55
CA ARG A 67 -36.68 2.82 2.73
C ARG A 67 -35.46 2.80 3.67
N ALA A 68 -34.87 1.65 3.80
CA ALA A 68 -33.85 1.39 4.80
C ALA A 68 -32.43 1.49 4.21
N ILE A 69 -31.45 1.73 5.06
CA ILE A 69 -30.04 1.87 4.69
C ILE A 69 -29.21 0.86 5.50
N ALA A 70 -28.32 0.13 4.85
CA ALA A 70 -27.29 -0.66 5.52
C ALA A 70 -25.94 -0.06 5.24
N ALA A 71 -25.14 0.20 6.28
CA ALA A 71 -23.83 0.84 6.13
C ALA A 71 -22.77 0.19 7.02
N SER A 72 -21.55 0.05 6.46
CA SER A 72 -20.38 -0.46 7.16
C SER A 72 -19.22 0.55 7.13
N GLY A 73 -18.26 0.38 8.04
CA GLY A 73 -17.07 1.21 8.08
C GLY A 73 -17.36 2.71 8.26
N ILE A 74 -16.59 3.55 7.54
CA ILE A 74 -16.74 5.01 7.59
C ILE A 74 -18.07 5.48 6.96
N SER A 75 -18.59 4.72 5.98
CA SER A 75 -19.85 5.02 5.30
C SER A 75 -21.02 5.11 6.28
N TYR A 76 -20.96 4.37 7.39
CA TYR A 76 -21.96 4.50 8.46
C TYR A 76 -21.95 5.89 9.11
N LEU A 77 -20.77 6.46 9.38
CA LEU A 77 -20.68 7.80 9.98
C LEU A 77 -21.17 8.88 9.02
N TYR A 78 -20.81 8.79 7.76
CA TYR A 78 -21.30 9.70 6.72
C TYR A 78 -22.82 9.59 6.52
N ALA A 79 -23.35 8.36 6.54
CA ALA A 79 -24.80 8.15 6.45
C ALA A 79 -25.54 8.76 7.64
N LYS A 80 -25.00 8.58 8.86
CA LYS A 80 -25.57 9.16 10.08
C LYS A 80 -25.64 10.67 10.05
N GLU A 81 -24.55 11.32 9.63
CA GLU A 81 -24.47 12.77 9.50
C GLU A 81 -25.42 13.29 8.40
N ALA A 82 -25.39 12.64 7.23
CA ALA A 82 -26.24 13.01 6.11
C ALA A 82 -27.74 12.87 6.40
N LEU A 83 -28.14 11.81 7.10
CA LEU A 83 -29.55 11.64 7.50
C LEU A 83 -30.03 12.73 8.47
N ASN A 84 -29.17 13.16 9.39
CA ASN A 84 -29.47 14.28 10.27
C ASN A 84 -29.60 15.60 9.50
N GLU A 85 -28.67 15.91 8.59
CA GLU A 85 -28.72 17.13 7.80
C GLU A 85 -29.93 17.17 6.83
N LEU A 86 -30.30 16.03 6.26
CA LEU A 86 -31.44 15.91 5.37
C LEU A 86 -32.77 15.94 6.13
N GLY A 87 -32.76 15.86 7.47
CA GLY A 87 -33.97 15.70 8.28
C GLY A 87 -34.79 14.49 7.84
N ALA A 88 -34.13 13.42 7.45
CA ALA A 88 -34.75 12.27 6.80
C ALA A 88 -35.42 11.31 7.76
N ASP A 89 -36.61 10.80 7.39
CA ASP A 89 -37.21 9.63 8.02
C ASP A 89 -36.62 8.37 7.38
N ALA A 90 -35.79 7.64 8.12
CA ALA A 90 -35.09 6.46 7.61
C ALA A 90 -34.73 5.49 8.73
N THR A 91 -34.55 4.23 8.38
CA THR A 91 -33.98 3.18 9.23
C THR A 91 -32.56 2.87 8.76
N LEU A 92 -31.59 3.03 9.63
CA LEU A 92 -30.16 2.78 9.36
C LEU A 92 -29.68 1.55 10.13
N TYR A 93 -29.20 0.55 9.40
CA TYR A 93 -28.52 -0.61 9.98
C TYR A 93 -27.02 -0.37 9.96
N LYS A 94 -26.41 -0.21 11.14
CA LYS A 94 -24.95 -0.26 11.30
C LYS A 94 -24.47 -1.69 11.25
N VAL A 95 -23.77 -2.06 10.21
CA VAL A 95 -23.13 -3.37 10.05
C VAL A 95 -21.70 -3.28 10.61
N GLY A 96 -21.50 -3.73 11.84
CA GLY A 96 -20.20 -3.75 12.52
C GLY A 96 -19.41 -5.03 12.27
N THR A 97 -20.11 -6.13 11.92
CA THR A 97 -19.52 -7.42 11.55
C THR A 97 -20.00 -7.79 10.15
N PRO A 98 -19.21 -7.45 9.11
CA PRO A 98 -19.66 -7.63 7.72
C PRO A 98 -19.69 -9.08 7.25
N TYR A 99 -18.97 -10.00 7.90
CA TYR A 99 -18.98 -11.42 7.55
C TYR A 99 -18.61 -12.33 8.73
N PRO A 100 -19.44 -13.33 9.07
CA PRO A 100 -20.83 -13.42 8.65
C PRO A 100 -21.66 -12.27 9.24
N MET A 101 -22.73 -11.88 8.58
CA MET A 101 -23.63 -10.87 9.15
C MET A 101 -24.45 -11.46 10.31
N PRO A 102 -24.90 -10.63 11.29
CA PRO A 102 -25.81 -11.07 12.36
C PRO A 102 -27.07 -11.70 11.78
N GLU A 103 -27.42 -12.88 12.23
CA GLU A 103 -28.49 -13.68 11.60
C GLU A 103 -29.87 -13.04 11.81
N GLN A 104 -30.24 -12.83 13.08
CA GLN A 104 -31.59 -12.38 13.42
C GLN A 104 -31.76 -10.87 13.14
N THR A 105 -30.76 -10.07 13.51
CA THR A 105 -30.76 -8.62 13.25
C THR A 105 -30.93 -8.31 11.76
N THR A 106 -30.27 -9.07 10.87
CA THR A 106 -30.41 -8.91 9.44
C THR A 106 -31.79 -9.27 8.93
N LYS A 107 -32.38 -10.37 9.44
CA LYS A 107 -33.76 -10.79 9.11
C LYS A 107 -34.79 -9.75 9.55
N ASP A 108 -34.67 -9.25 10.79
CA ASP A 108 -35.56 -8.23 11.33
C ASP A 108 -35.46 -6.91 10.57
N PHE A 109 -34.24 -6.51 10.20
CA PHE A 109 -33.99 -5.34 9.37
C PHE A 109 -34.69 -5.45 8.02
N LEU A 110 -34.52 -6.58 7.32
CA LEU A 110 -35.14 -6.80 6.01
C LEU A 110 -36.68 -6.91 6.12
N ALA A 111 -37.22 -7.51 7.18
CA ALA A 111 -38.66 -7.60 7.40
C ALA A 111 -39.31 -6.22 7.58
N GLY A 112 -38.59 -5.25 8.14
CA GLY A 112 -39.01 -3.87 8.30
C GLY A 112 -38.86 -3.00 7.05
N ALA A 113 -38.21 -3.47 5.98
CA ALA A 113 -37.84 -2.67 4.81
C ALA A 113 -38.71 -2.96 3.58
N ASP A 114 -39.05 -1.91 2.80
CA ASP A 114 -39.59 -2.04 1.45
C ASP A 114 -38.46 -2.05 0.39
N SER A 115 -37.35 -1.44 0.71
CA SER A 115 -36.11 -1.47 -0.07
C SER A 115 -34.91 -1.14 0.84
N VAL A 116 -33.71 -1.54 0.41
CA VAL A 116 -32.47 -1.26 1.13
C VAL A 116 -31.44 -0.64 0.20
N LEU A 117 -30.82 0.48 0.59
CA LEU A 117 -29.62 1.01 -0.03
C LEU A 117 -28.40 0.61 0.81
N VAL A 118 -27.42 -0.03 0.18
CA VAL A 118 -26.17 -0.47 0.84
C VAL A 118 -25.05 0.52 0.56
N LEU A 119 -24.42 0.96 1.64
CA LEU A 119 -23.30 1.91 1.63
C LEU A 119 -22.07 1.21 2.19
N GLU A 120 -21.24 0.68 1.31
CA GLU A 120 -19.96 0.04 1.62
C GLU A 120 -18.92 0.36 0.55
N GLU A 121 -17.68 0.52 0.95
CA GLU A 121 -16.57 0.78 0.03
C GLU A 121 -16.03 -0.53 -0.56
N LEU A 122 -15.45 -0.46 -1.77
CA LEU A 122 -14.83 -1.57 -2.50
C LEU A 122 -15.80 -2.74 -2.74
N ASP A 123 -15.43 -3.97 -2.36
CA ASP A 123 -16.19 -5.17 -2.68
C ASP A 123 -17.57 -5.23 -1.98
N PRO A 124 -18.61 -5.71 -2.67
CA PRO A 124 -19.99 -5.71 -2.17
C PRO A 124 -20.28 -6.86 -1.19
N VAL A 125 -19.54 -6.95 -0.09
CA VAL A 125 -19.64 -8.04 0.89
C VAL A 125 -20.98 -8.00 1.65
N VAL A 126 -21.38 -6.82 2.11
CA VAL A 126 -22.65 -6.61 2.83
C VAL A 126 -23.82 -6.71 1.85
N GLU A 127 -23.71 -6.08 0.68
CA GLU A 127 -24.76 -6.11 -0.35
C GLU A 127 -25.08 -7.53 -0.79
N GLU A 128 -24.06 -8.37 -1.04
CA GLU A 128 -24.25 -9.76 -1.46
C GLU A 128 -24.96 -10.60 -0.40
N GLN A 129 -24.60 -10.44 0.87
CA GLN A 129 -25.27 -11.17 1.95
C GLN A 129 -26.73 -10.71 2.12
N LEU A 130 -27.00 -9.40 2.00
CA LEU A 130 -28.36 -8.87 2.04
C LEU A 130 -29.19 -9.34 0.82
N LEU A 131 -28.60 -9.41 -0.36
CA LEU A 131 -29.26 -9.97 -1.55
C LEU A 131 -29.64 -11.44 -1.36
N ILE A 132 -28.74 -12.23 -0.79
CA ILE A 132 -28.99 -13.65 -0.49
C ILE A 132 -30.11 -13.80 0.56
N GLU A 133 -30.03 -13.06 1.68
CA GLU A 133 -31.04 -13.16 2.75
C GLU A 133 -32.40 -12.59 2.32
N ALA A 134 -32.40 -11.51 1.53
CA ALA A 134 -33.63 -10.94 1.00
C ALA A 134 -34.33 -11.90 0.00
N ALA A 135 -33.57 -12.75 -0.68
CA ALA A 135 -34.10 -13.73 -1.64
C ALA A 135 -35.13 -13.14 -2.63
N GLY A 136 -34.91 -11.92 -3.10
CA GLY A 136 -35.78 -11.19 -4.00
C GLY A 136 -37.05 -10.61 -3.38
N ARG A 137 -37.30 -10.78 -2.08
CA ARG A 137 -38.50 -10.24 -1.40
C ARG A 137 -38.39 -8.73 -1.14
N VAL A 138 -37.20 -8.24 -0.93
CA VAL A 138 -36.87 -6.84 -0.70
C VAL A 138 -35.81 -6.43 -1.70
N PRO A 139 -36.04 -5.37 -2.50
CA PRO A 139 -35.03 -4.82 -3.38
C PRO A 139 -33.83 -4.32 -2.58
N VAL A 140 -32.62 -4.80 -2.92
CA VAL A 140 -31.36 -4.36 -2.37
C VAL A 140 -30.60 -3.62 -3.46
N LEU A 141 -30.30 -2.35 -3.21
CA LEU A 141 -29.64 -1.42 -4.11
C LEU A 141 -28.24 -1.14 -3.57
N GLY A 142 -27.30 -0.91 -4.47
CA GLY A 142 -25.91 -0.61 -4.10
C GLY A 142 -25.02 -0.57 -5.32
N LYS A 143 -23.90 -1.26 -5.28
CA LYS A 143 -22.97 -1.35 -6.41
C LYS A 143 -23.52 -2.16 -7.58
N ARG A 144 -24.17 -3.29 -7.28
CA ARG A 144 -24.69 -4.21 -8.31
C ARG A 144 -25.86 -3.63 -9.08
N SER A 145 -26.64 -2.74 -8.47
CA SER A 145 -27.70 -1.99 -9.14
C SER A 145 -27.20 -0.72 -9.85
N GLY A 146 -25.94 -0.31 -9.62
CA GLY A 146 -25.38 0.91 -10.17
C GLY A 146 -25.71 2.17 -9.37
N ASP A 147 -26.29 2.04 -8.18
CA ASP A 147 -26.63 3.18 -7.31
C ASP A 147 -25.41 3.70 -6.54
N MET A 148 -24.41 2.86 -6.34
CA MET A 148 -23.15 3.22 -5.68
C MET A 148 -21.94 2.88 -6.56
N PRO A 149 -20.86 3.69 -6.53
CA PRO A 149 -19.66 3.41 -7.32
C PRO A 149 -18.89 2.20 -6.77
N TRP A 150 -18.24 1.45 -7.70
CA TRP A 150 -17.46 0.26 -7.38
C TRP A 150 -16.08 0.56 -6.80
N ASN A 151 -15.53 1.73 -7.08
CA ASN A 151 -14.15 2.09 -6.77
C ASN A 151 -14.06 3.45 -6.10
N GLY A 152 -12.93 3.70 -5.46
CA GLY A 152 -12.62 4.93 -4.75
C GLY A 152 -13.13 4.94 -3.31
N GLU A 153 -12.67 5.94 -2.56
CA GLU A 153 -13.20 6.25 -1.25
C GLU A 153 -14.55 6.98 -1.38
N TYR A 154 -15.46 6.70 -0.47
CA TYR A 154 -16.69 7.45 -0.39
C TYR A 154 -16.48 8.74 0.39
N SER A 155 -17.07 9.82 -0.09
CA SER A 155 -17.12 11.08 0.65
C SER A 155 -18.49 11.30 1.29
N PHE A 156 -18.55 12.22 2.22
CA PHE A 156 -19.81 12.66 2.82
C PHE A 156 -20.80 13.15 1.75
N GLU A 157 -20.34 13.97 0.80
CA GLU A 157 -21.15 14.53 -0.27
C GLU A 157 -21.72 13.44 -1.18
N LEU A 158 -20.92 12.45 -1.53
CA LEU A 158 -21.36 11.30 -2.34
C LEU A 158 -22.48 10.54 -1.62
N ILE A 159 -22.30 10.25 -0.33
CA ILE A 159 -23.30 9.52 0.45
C ILE A 159 -24.55 10.36 0.66
N LYS A 160 -24.43 11.66 0.96
CA LYS A 160 -25.55 12.57 1.11
C LYS A 160 -26.40 12.66 -0.17
N ALA A 161 -25.73 12.79 -1.33
CA ALA A 161 -26.40 12.80 -2.63
C ALA A 161 -27.11 11.48 -2.93
N ALA A 162 -26.48 10.33 -2.66
CA ALA A 162 -27.07 9.01 -2.85
C ALA A 162 -28.29 8.80 -1.95
N LEU A 163 -28.20 9.19 -0.68
CA LEU A 163 -29.31 9.13 0.27
C LEU A 163 -30.47 10.02 -0.13
N ALA A 164 -30.21 11.27 -0.51
CA ALA A 164 -31.24 12.19 -0.98
C ALA A 164 -31.99 11.63 -2.19
N LYS A 165 -31.25 11.15 -3.20
CA LYS A 165 -31.83 10.48 -4.37
C LYS A 165 -32.68 9.27 -3.97
N TYR A 166 -32.14 8.39 -3.13
CA TYR A 166 -32.81 7.16 -2.69
C TYR A 166 -34.07 7.43 -1.89
N LEU A 167 -34.05 8.40 -0.99
CA LEU A 167 -35.17 8.77 -0.14
C LEU A 167 -36.18 9.67 -0.86
N GLY A 168 -35.85 10.23 -2.03
CA GLY A 168 -36.67 11.17 -2.78
C GLY A 168 -36.70 12.57 -2.15
N LEU A 169 -35.62 12.93 -1.47
CA LEU A 169 -35.43 14.23 -0.84
C LEU A 169 -34.67 15.17 -1.77
N SER A 170 -34.90 16.47 -1.61
CA SER A 170 -34.07 17.48 -2.27
C SER A 170 -32.77 17.64 -1.46
N ALA A 171 -31.64 17.26 -2.03
CA ALA A 171 -30.37 17.75 -1.54
C ALA A 171 -30.21 19.18 -2.09
N GLU A 172 -30.39 20.21 -1.27
CA GLU A 172 -29.84 21.51 -1.63
C GLU A 172 -28.32 21.32 -1.76
N ALA A 173 -27.84 21.27 -3.00
CA ALA A 173 -26.44 21.39 -3.25
C ALA A 173 -26.08 22.83 -2.84
N GLU A 174 -25.45 23.01 -1.66
CA GLU A 174 -24.69 24.24 -1.45
C GLU A 174 -23.78 24.39 -2.66
N ALA A 175 -23.96 25.46 -3.41
CA ALA A 175 -23.10 25.75 -4.55
C ALA A 175 -21.66 25.78 -4.00
N ALA A 176 -20.90 24.74 -4.31
CA ALA A 176 -19.51 24.69 -3.90
C ALA A 176 -18.85 25.98 -4.40
N PRO A 177 -18.17 26.72 -3.53
CA PRO A 177 -17.48 27.93 -3.97
C PRO A 177 -16.55 27.54 -5.12
N GLU A 178 -16.52 28.34 -6.19
CA GLU A 178 -15.55 28.15 -7.26
C GLU A 178 -14.13 28.24 -6.66
N LEU A 179 -13.59 27.08 -6.32
CA LEU A 179 -12.21 27.00 -5.85
C LEU A 179 -11.28 27.11 -7.06
N PRO A 180 -10.18 27.88 -6.96
CA PRO A 180 -9.19 27.91 -8.02
C PRO A 180 -8.65 26.48 -8.21
N GLN A 181 -8.43 26.08 -9.47
CA GLN A 181 -7.79 24.81 -9.76
C GLN A 181 -6.39 24.80 -9.14
N LEU A 182 -6.24 24.03 -8.07
CA LEU A 182 -4.95 23.84 -7.43
C LEU A 182 -4.11 22.86 -8.25
N PRO A 183 -2.80 23.11 -8.39
CA PRO A 183 -1.91 22.17 -9.07
C PRO A 183 -1.88 20.85 -8.30
N VAL A 184 -1.93 19.73 -9.01
CA VAL A 184 -1.75 18.39 -8.44
C VAL A 184 -0.35 18.31 -7.82
N ARG A 185 -0.27 17.85 -6.58
CA ARG A 185 0.98 17.65 -5.84
C ARG A 185 1.19 16.17 -5.55
N PRO A 186 1.65 15.39 -6.55
CA PRO A 186 1.94 13.98 -6.33
C PRO A 186 3.09 13.81 -5.33
N PRO A 187 3.15 12.69 -4.60
CA PRO A 187 4.30 12.39 -3.77
C PRO A 187 5.57 12.30 -4.63
N VAL A 188 6.67 12.85 -4.13
CA VAL A 188 7.97 12.86 -4.82
C VAL A 188 9.08 12.43 -3.87
N LEU A 189 10.21 11.97 -4.44
CA LEU A 189 11.43 11.74 -3.67
C LEU A 189 11.88 13.03 -2.98
N CYS A 190 12.29 12.93 -1.72
CA CYS A 190 12.71 14.06 -0.91
C CYS A 190 13.86 14.85 -1.55
N ALA A 191 14.01 16.13 -1.19
CA ALA A 191 15.23 16.89 -1.47
C ALA A 191 16.43 16.24 -0.77
N GLY A 192 17.52 16.00 -1.51
CA GLY A 192 18.71 15.33 -0.98
C GLY A 192 18.54 13.81 -0.77
N CYS A 193 17.50 13.20 -1.35
CA CYS A 193 17.29 11.76 -1.27
C CYS A 193 18.37 10.99 -2.05
N PRO A 194 19.07 10.01 -1.43
CA PRO A 194 20.08 9.22 -2.13
C PRO A 194 19.50 8.39 -3.29
N HIS A 195 18.26 7.91 -3.18
CA HIS A 195 17.62 7.15 -4.25
C HIS A 195 17.50 7.95 -5.54
N ARG A 196 17.31 9.28 -5.46
CA ARG A 196 17.25 10.16 -6.62
C ARG A 196 18.56 10.15 -7.40
N ALA A 197 19.69 10.20 -6.69
CA ALA A 197 21.01 10.09 -7.28
C ALA A 197 21.19 8.73 -7.97
N SER A 198 20.90 7.64 -7.25
CA SER A 198 21.02 6.27 -7.79
C SER A 198 20.19 6.04 -9.05
N PHE A 199 18.97 6.56 -9.13
CA PHE A 199 18.16 6.48 -10.34
C PHE A 199 18.78 7.27 -11.50
N TYR A 200 19.27 8.48 -11.23
CA TYR A 200 19.90 9.29 -12.27
C TYR A 200 21.19 8.64 -12.78
N GLU A 201 21.99 8.09 -11.90
CA GLU A 201 23.22 7.36 -12.22
C GLU A 201 22.95 6.11 -13.08
N ALA A 202 21.94 5.32 -12.72
CA ALA A 202 21.51 4.17 -13.50
C ALA A 202 21.00 4.58 -14.88
N LYS A 203 20.26 5.69 -14.97
CA LYS A 203 19.81 6.28 -16.25
C LYS A 203 20.98 6.64 -17.15
N ILE A 204 22.01 7.25 -16.59
CA ILE A 204 23.24 7.60 -17.35
C ILE A 204 24.02 6.34 -17.71
N ALA A 205 24.11 5.37 -16.82
CA ALA A 205 24.83 4.12 -17.06
C ALA A 205 24.22 3.29 -18.19
N THR A 206 22.91 3.35 -18.36
CA THR A 206 22.17 2.59 -19.39
C THR A 206 21.84 3.38 -20.66
N LYS A 207 22.27 4.65 -20.72
CA LYS A 207 21.95 5.56 -21.85
C LYS A 207 22.32 4.99 -23.24
N ASP A 208 23.42 4.28 -23.31
CA ASP A 208 23.95 3.73 -24.56
C ASP A 208 23.46 2.29 -24.83
N CYS A 209 22.63 1.71 -23.94
CA CYS A 209 22.01 0.42 -24.16
C CYS A 209 20.92 0.53 -25.23
N LYS A 210 20.84 -0.49 -26.11
CA LYS A 210 19.81 -0.54 -27.16
C LYS A 210 18.41 -0.49 -26.54
N LYS A 211 18.20 -1.18 -25.41
CA LYS A 211 16.99 -1.20 -24.59
C LYS A 211 17.37 -1.50 -23.15
N ALA A 212 16.79 -0.76 -22.21
CA ALA A 212 16.85 -1.04 -20.78
C ALA A 212 15.45 -1.03 -20.20
N ILE A 213 15.18 -1.91 -19.23
CA ILE A 213 13.92 -1.99 -18.46
C ILE A 213 14.26 -1.85 -16.98
N TYR A 214 13.50 -1.03 -16.31
CA TYR A 214 13.69 -0.70 -14.90
C TYR A 214 12.59 -1.34 -14.05
N CYS A 215 12.90 -2.48 -13.47
CA CYS A 215 11.97 -3.21 -12.63
C CYS A 215 12.06 -2.66 -11.21
N GLY A 216 11.01 -1.98 -10.80
CA GLY A 216 10.90 -1.40 -9.48
C GLY A 216 10.26 -2.32 -8.45
N ASP A 217 10.18 -1.79 -7.26
CA ASP A 217 9.64 -2.44 -6.09
C ASP A 217 8.92 -1.40 -5.21
N ILE A 218 8.27 -1.81 -4.13
CA ILE A 218 7.48 -0.94 -3.29
C ILE A 218 8.30 -0.41 -2.10
N GLY A 219 8.43 0.91 -2.06
CA GLY A 219 9.13 1.68 -1.05
C GLY A 219 9.21 3.15 -1.49
N CYS A 220 9.97 4.00 -0.80
CA CYS A 220 10.19 5.38 -1.24
C CYS A 220 10.70 5.46 -2.69
N TYR A 221 11.46 4.46 -3.09
CA TYR A 221 12.04 4.37 -4.43
C TYR A 221 11.02 4.03 -5.54
N THR A 222 9.80 3.59 -5.23
CA THR A 222 8.70 3.53 -6.22
C THR A 222 8.49 4.89 -6.88
N LEU A 223 8.74 5.98 -6.13
CA LEU A 223 8.60 7.34 -6.62
C LEU A 223 9.64 7.73 -7.70
N GLY A 224 10.57 6.85 -8.01
CA GLY A 224 11.46 6.96 -9.17
C GLY A 224 10.75 6.79 -10.51
N ASN A 225 9.48 6.36 -10.52
CA ASN A 225 8.66 6.26 -11.73
C ASN A 225 8.28 7.63 -12.29
N ALA A 226 8.18 8.65 -11.42
CA ALA A 226 7.74 9.98 -11.83
C ALA A 226 8.78 10.71 -12.68
N ALA A 227 8.29 11.54 -13.60
CA ALA A 227 9.15 12.45 -14.35
C ALA A 227 9.93 13.38 -13.40
N PRO A 228 11.14 13.76 -13.74
CA PRO A 228 11.87 13.46 -15.00
C PRO A 228 12.69 12.16 -14.94
N LEU A 229 12.69 11.44 -13.81
CA LEU A 229 13.49 10.23 -13.67
C LEU A 229 12.99 9.12 -14.61
N ASN A 230 11.71 8.73 -14.50
CA ASN A 230 11.11 7.64 -15.28
C ASN A 230 11.95 6.36 -15.21
N MET A 231 12.30 5.94 -13.98
CA MET A 231 13.24 4.83 -13.71
C MET A 231 12.57 3.64 -13.05
N VAL A 232 11.25 3.53 -13.19
CA VAL A 232 10.47 2.38 -12.72
C VAL A 232 9.39 2.08 -13.76
N ASP A 233 9.62 1.04 -14.57
CA ASP A 233 8.70 0.58 -15.62
C ASP A 233 7.69 -0.43 -15.08
N THR A 234 8.07 -1.21 -14.05
CA THR A 234 7.21 -2.20 -13.40
C THR A 234 7.26 -2.07 -11.89
N CYS A 235 6.11 -2.19 -11.23
CA CYS A 235 6.02 -2.21 -9.77
C CYS A 235 4.75 -2.99 -9.38
N LEU A 236 4.88 -4.18 -8.81
CA LEU A 236 3.75 -5.05 -8.45
C LEU A 236 3.60 -5.21 -6.94
N CYS A 237 4.57 -5.86 -6.28
CA CYS A 237 4.57 -6.09 -4.84
C CYS A 237 6.00 -6.12 -4.30
N MET A 238 6.16 -6.00 -2.98
CA MET A 238 7.47 -5.99 -2.32
C MET A 238 8.29 -7.23 -2.68
N GLY A 239 9.48 -7.01 -3.26
CA GLY A 239 10.44 -8.05 -3.67
C GLY A 239 10.25 -8.59 -5.09
N ALA A 240 9.15 -8.27 -5.77
CA ALA A 240 8.89 -8.80 -7.12
C ALA A 240 9.82 -8.25 -8.21
N GLY A 241 10.42 -7.08 -8.01
CA GLY A 241 11.26 -6.44 -9.04
C GLY A 241 12.37 -7.32 -9.57
N ILE A 242 13.05 -8.08 -8.69
CA ILE A 242 14.13 -8.99 -9.09
C ILE A 242 13.61 -10.15 -9.96
N THR A 243 12.47 -10.75 -9.61
CA THR A 243 11.90 -11.88 -10.35
C THR A 243 11.23 -11.43 -11.65
N VAL A 244 10.63 -10.23 -11.67
CA VAL A 244 10.10 -9.61 -12.89
C VAL A 244 11.25 -9.33 -13.87
N ALA A 245 12.39 -8.77 -13.40
CA ALA A 245 13.57 -8.53 -14.24
C ALA A 245 14.08 -9.82 -14.89
N GLN A 246 14.11 -10.93 -14.14
CA GLN A 246 14.50 -12.24 -14.68
C GLN A 246 13.55 -12.71 -15.78
N GLY A 247 12.24 -12.63 -15.55
CA GLY A 247 11.24 -13.00 -16.54
C GLY A 247 11.37 -12.18 -17.82
N LEU A 248 11.59 -10.88 -17.69
CA LEU A 248 11.77 -9.98 -18.85
C LEU A 248 13.09 -10.25 -19.60
N ALA A 249 14.19 -10.48 -18.89
CA ALA A 249 15.47 -10.82 -19.50
C ALA A 249 15.40 -12.13 -20.31
N LEU A 250 14.64 -13.11 -19.83
CA LEU A 250 14.40 -14.37 -20.54
C LEU A 250 13.45 -14.19 -21.74
N ALA A 251 12.43 -13.38 -21.60
CA ALA A 251 11.45 -13.13 -22.66
C ALA A 251 12.00 -12.24 -23.79
N GLU A 252 12.90 -11.31 -23.46
CA GLU A 252 13.52 -10.37 -24.42
C GLU A 252 15.05 -10.44 -24.35
N PRO A 253 15.68 -11.45 -24.95
CA PRO A 253 17.13 -11.59 -24.96
C PRO A 253 17.83 -10.34 -25.55
N GLY A 254 18.87 -9.87 -24.85
CA GLY A 254 19.63 -8.67 -25.22
C GLY A 254 19.08 -7.36 -24.65
N THR A 255 17.94 -7.38 -23.98
CA THR A 255 17.47 -6.24 -23.18
C THR A 255 18.17 -6.23 -21.82
N LYS A 256 18.66 -5.06 -21.38
CA LYS A 256 19.25 -4.92 -20.04
C LYS A 256 18.16 -4.67 -19.02
N CYS A 257 17.99 -5.61 -18.09
CA CYS A 257 16.98 -5.54 -17.04
C CYS A 257 17.64 -5.17 -15.70
N LEU A 258 17.28 -4.02 -15.16
CA LEU A 258 17.74 -3.55 -13.87
C LEU A 258 16.62 -3.70 -12.84
N ALA A 259 16.90 -4.33 -11.70
CA ALA A 259 15.96 -4.45 -10.60
C ALA A 259 16.36 -3.55 -9.44
N PHE A 260 15.51 -2.59 -9.08
CA PHE A 260 15.70 -1.72 -7.92
C PHE A 260 14.98 -2.30 -6.71
N ILE A 261 15.68 -2.40 -5.59
CA ILE A 261 15.12 -2.91 -4.34
C ILE A 261 15.71 -2.15 -3.15
N GLY A 262 14.89 -1.82 -2.15
CA GLY A 262 15.36 -1.22 -0.90
C GLY A 262 15.99 -2.26 0.04
N ASP A 263 16.81 -1.77 0.95
CA ASP A 263 17.51 -2.56 1.96
C ASP A 263 16.59 -3.43 2.83
N SER A 264 15.50 -2.88 3.31
CA SER A 264 14.51 -3.64 4.09
C SER A 264 13.86 -4.74 3.26
N THR A 265 13.39 -4.42 2.05
CA THR A 265 12.74 -5.40 1.16
C THR A 265 13.73 -6.47 0.70
N PHE A 266 15.00 -6.11 0.51
CA PHE A 266 16.06 -7.08 0.22
C PHE A 266 16.08 -8.22 1.26
N PHE A 267 16.13 -7.87 2.56
CA PHE A 267 16.10 -8.87 3.63
C PHE A 267 14.76 -9.59 3.74
N HIS A 268 13.65 -8.89 3.47
CA HIS A 268 12.31 -9.44 3.60
C HIS A 268 11.99 -10.48 2.51
N THR A 269 12.26 -10.16 1.23
CA THR A 269 11.83 -10.98 0.09
C THR A 269 12.78 -11.03 -1.09
N GLY A 270 13.84 -10.20 -1.10
CA GLY A 270 14.75 -10.10 -2.25
C GLY A 270 15.71 -11.30 -2.39
N ILE A 271 16.13 -11.89 -1.28
CA ILE A 271 17.13 -12.95 -1.25
C ILE A 271 16.74 -14.17 -2.11
N PRO A 272 15.52 -14.72 -2.03
CA PRO A 272 15.11 -15.82 -2.90
C PRO A 272 15.16 -15.48 -4.39
N GLY A 273 14.85 -14.24 -4.74
CA GLY A 273 14.97 -13.75 -6.12
C GLY A 273 16.41 -13.74 -6.62
N ILE A 274 17.37 -13.35 -5.78
CA ILE A 274 18.81 -13.40 -6.12
C ILE A 274 19.28 -14.84 -6.29
N ILE A 275 18.93 -15.73 -5.37
CA ILE A 275 19.25 -17.16 -5.48
C ILE A 275 18.75 -17.72 -6.81
N ASN A 276 17.52 -17.41 -7.20
CA ASN A 276 16.96 -17.87 -8.46
C ASN A 276 17.69 -17.27 -9.67
N ALA A 277 18.08 -15.99 -9.62
CA ALA A 277 18.85 -15.36 -10.69
C ALA A 277 20.19 -16.06 -10.93
N VAL A 278 20.89 -16.40 -9.84
CA VAL A 278 22.18 -17.15 -9.90
C VAL A 278 21.93 -18.57 -10.41
N TYR A 279 20.93 -19.26 -9.87
CA TYR A 279 20.59 -20.63 -10.30
C TYR A 279 20.27 -20.71 -11.79
N GLN A 280 19.58 -19.73 -12.35
CA GLN A 280 19.22 -19.65 -13.77
C GLN A 280 20.30 -19.01 -14.64
N GLY A 281 21.32 -18.40 -14.05
CA GLY A 281 22.34 -17.64 -14.80
C GLY A 281 21.75 -16.44 -15.56
N THR A 282 20.73 -15.79 -15.01
CA THR A 282 20.01 -14.74 -15.73
C THR A 282 20.78 -13.42 -15.76
N ASP A 283 20.93 -12.81 -16.94
CA ASP A 283 21.61 -11.52 -17.14
C ASP A 283 20.72 -10.37 -16.63
N ILE A 284 20.85 -10.05 -15.35
CA ILE A 284 20.16 -8.92 -14.69
C ILE A 284 21.13 -8.17 -13.77
N THR A 285 20.86 -6.89 -13.57
CA THR A 285 21.57 -6.09 -12.58
C THR A 285 20.64 -5.72 -11.44
N VAL A 286 20.98 -6.12 -10.20
CA VAL A 286 20.23 -5.76 -9.00
C VAL A 286 20.86 -4.51 -8.36
N ILE A 287 20.08 -3.45 -8.20
CA ILE A 287 20.51 -2.22 -7.53
C ILE A 287 19.82 -2.16 -6.17
N VAL A 288 20.58 -2.41 -5.11
CA VAL A 288 20.09 -2.30 -3.75
C VAL A 288 20.25 -0.86 -3.27
N LEU A 289 19.15 -0.23 -2.95
CA LEU A 289 19.08 1.15 -2.47
C LEU A 289 19.11 1.14 -0.93
N ASP A 290 20.32 1.12 -0.37
CA ASP A 290 20.55 1.02 1.07
C ASP A 290 20.57 2.41 1.72
N ASN A 291 19.44 2.78 2.34
CA ASN A 291 19.32 4.02 3.10
C ASN A 291 19.28 3.82 4.61
N ARG A 292 19.58 2.62 5.07
CA ARG A 292 19.67 2.21 6.49
C ARG A 292 18.37 2.34 7.27
N THR A 293 17.21 2.30 6.62
CA THR A 293 15.91 2.38 7.32
C THR A 293 14.74 2.04 6.42
N THR A 294 13.67 1.49 6.99
CA THR A 294 12.37 1.32 6.31
C THR A 294 11.61 2.65 6.37
N ALA A 295 12.01 3.62 5.52
CA ALA A 295 11.61 5.01 5.69
C ALA A 295 10.12 5.28 5.43
N MET A 296 9.52 4.69 4.39
CA MET A 296 8.16 5.01 3.93
C MET A 296 7.10 4.77 5.01
N THR A 297 7.27 3.76 5.83
CA THR A 297 6.29 3.34 6.85
C THR A 297 6.59 3.84 8.26
N GLY A 298 7.62 4.67 8.44
CA GLY A 298 7.93 5.31 9.72
C GLY A 298 9.30 4.98 10.30
N HIS A 299 10.28 4.73 9.44
CA HIS A 299 11.68 4.51 9.83
C HIS A 299 11.92 3.28 10.72
N GLN A 300 11.22 2.19 10.46
CA GLN A 300 11.42 0.94 11.18
C GLN A 300 12.81 0.36 10.92
N PRO A 301 13.41 -0.31 11.92
CA PRO A 301 14.62 -1.06 11.74
C PRO A 301 14.39 -2.32 10.87
N HIS A 302 15.46 -2.80 10.27
CA HIS A 302 15.52 -4.05 9.52
C HIS A 302 16.85 -4.77 9.81
N PRO A 303 17.07 -6.01 9.37
CA PRO A 303 18.27 -6.78 9.75
C PRO A 303 19.63 -6.11 9.47
N GLY A 304 19.71 -5.19 8.48
CA GLY A 304 20.93 -4.42 8.19
C GLY A 304 21.20 -3.24 9.12
N THR A 305 20.25 -2.86 9.98
CA THR A 305 20.38 -1.65 10.82
C THR A 305 21.12 -1.87 12.14
N GLY A 306 21.27 -3.12 12.60
CA GLY A 306 21.81 -3.44 13.91
C GLY A 306 20.88 -3.10 15.08
N LYS A 307 19.60 -2.92 14.83
CA LYS A 307 18.55 -2.66 15.82
C LYS A 307 17.38 -3.62 15.65
N ARG A 308 16.74 -3.99 16.76
CA ARG A 308 15.46 -4.71 16.80
C ARG A 308 14.29 -3.74 16.77
N ALA A 309 13.10 -4.26 16.55
CA ALA A 309 11.87 -3.46 16.46
C ALA A 309 11.60 -2.57 17.68
N LEU A 310 11.95 -3.02 18.87
CA LEU A 310 11.79 -2.24 20.12
C LEU A 310 12.99 -1.33 20.43
N GLY A 311 14.00 -1.25 19.54
CA GLY A 311 15.15 -0.35 19.70
C GLY A 311 16.39 -0.98 20.29
N ASP A 312 16.32 -2.23 20.76
CA ASP A 312 17.48 -2.95 21.32
C ASP A 312 18.56 -3.18 20.26
N ASP A 313 19.81 -3.26 20.71
CA ASP A 313 20.93 -3.60 19.84
C ASP A 313 20.88 -5.04 19.33
N SER A 314 21.28 -5.24 18.09
CA SER A 314 21.33 -6.54 17.42
C SER A 314 22.51 -6.58 16.45
N ILE A 315 22.78 -7.76 15.90
CA ILE A 315 23.76 -7.92 14.83
C ILE A 315 23.22 -7.26 13.55
N ALA A 316 24.03 -6.40 12.94
CA ALA A 316 23.76 -5.88 11.61
C ALA A 316 24.24 -6.90 10.56
N LEU A 317 23.33 -7.34 9.71
CA LEU A 317 23.67 -8.18 8.57
C LEU A 317 24.17 -7.29 7.42
N ASP A 318 25.28 -7.68 6.81
CA ASP A 318 25.84 -6.98 5.66
C ASP A 318 25.24 -7.49 4.35
N ILE A 319 24.65 -6.59 3.58
CA ILE A 319 23.96 -6.89 2.31
C ILE A 319 24.91 -7.52 1.29
N GLU A 320 26.14 -6.99 1.18
CA GLU A 320 27.13 -7.50 0.23
C GLU A 320 27.52 -8.94 0.55
N THR A 321 27.78 -9.23 1.82
CA THR A 321 28.07 -10.58 2.29
C THR A 321 26.95 -11.56 1.93
N VAL A 322 25.69 -11.16 2.13
CA VAL A 322 24.53 -12.00 1.80
C VAL A 322 24.43 -12.22 0.29
N ILE A 323 24.59 -11.17 -0.53
CA ILE A 323 24.52 -11.27 -2.00
C ILE A 323 25.62 -12.22 -2.52
N ARG A 324 26.86 -12.07 -2.03
CA ARG A 324 27.98 -12.94 -2.39
C ARG A 324 27.77 -14.38 -1.92
N ALA A 325 27.19 -14.57 -0.75
CA ALA A 325 26.84 -15.90 -0.25
C ALA A 325 25.77 -16.60 -1.11
N CYS A 326 24.90 -15.83 -1.79
CA CYS A 326 23.96 -16.35 -2.79
C CYS A 326 24.63 -16.75 -4.12
N GLY A 327 25.92 -16.44 -4.33
CA GLY A 327 26.69 -16.82 -5.51
C GLY A 327 26.82 -15.70 -6.58
N VAL A 328 26.43 -14.47 -6.29
CA VAL A 328 26.68 -13.34 -7.21
C VAL A 328 28.17 -12.96 -7.17
N GLU A 329 28.84 -13.06 -8.31
CA GLU A 329 30.29 -12.79 -8.40
C GLU A 329 30.58 -11.29 -8.51
N HIS A 330 29.80 -10.56 -9.34
CA HIS A 330 30.00 -9.14 -9.55
C HIS A 330 29.12 -8.31 -8.61
N VAL A 331 29.72 -7.88 -7.48
CA VAL A 331 29.04 -7.05 -6.48
C VAL A 331 29.92 -5.83 -6.17
N THR A 332 29.36 -4.64 -6.29
CA THR A 332 30.06 -3.38 -6.01
C THR A 332 29.22 -2.51 -5.08
N ARG A 333 29.89 -1.89 -4.09
CA ARG A 333 29.27 -0.91 -3.17
C ARG A 333 29.70 0.50 -3.57
N VAL A 334 28.75 1.42 -3.66
CA VAL A 334 28.99 2.81 -4.02
C VAL A 334 28.24 3.77 -3.10
N ASN A 335 28.78 4.99 -2.98
CA ASN A 335 28.04 6.10 -2.41
C ASN A 335 27.37 6.88 -3.56
N PRO A 336 26.03 6.95 -3.62
CA PRO A 336 25.32 7.64 -4.71
C PRO A 336 25.55 9.16 -4.77
N PHE A 337 26.29 9.74 -3.83
CA PHE A 337 26.76 11.13 -3.92
C PHE A 337 28.17 11.26 -4.57
N ASP A 338 28.82 10.14 -4.89
CA ASP A 338 30.03 10.10 -5.72
C ASP A 338 29.61 9.67 -7.15
N PHE A 339 29.09 10.63 -7.89
CA PHE A 339 28.45 10.42 -9.18
C PHE A 339 29.31 9.63 -10.18
N GLU A 340 30.58 10.00 -10.36
CA GLU A 340 31.44 9.38 -11.36
C GLU A 340 31.71 7.91 -11.03
N LYS A 341 32.01 7.60 -9.77
CA LYS A 341 32.24 6.22 -9.33
C LYS A 341 30.98 5.38 -9.41
N SER A 342 29.85 5.95 -9.03
CA SER A 342 28.56 5.25 -9.08
C SER A 342 28.15 4.92 -10.52
N VAL A 343 28.27 5.87 -11.44
CA VAL A 343 27.99 5.63 -12.87
C VAL A 343 28.94 4.58 -13.45
N ALA A 344 30.25 4.63 -13.12
CA ALA A 344 31.20 3.63 -13.56
C ALA A 344 30.85 2.23 -13.07
N ALA A 345 30.58 2.08 -11.77
CA ALA A 345 30.19 0.80 -11.17
C ALA A 345 28.89 0.23 -11.75
N MET A 346 27.90 1.09 -12.02
CA MET A 346 26.65 0.66 -12.65
C MET A 346 26.86 0.23 -14.12
N LYS A 347 27.72 0.91 -14.87
CA LYS A 347 28.11 0.49 -16.22
C LYS A 347 28.79 -0.87 -16.22
N ASP A 348 29.73 -1.08 -15.31
CA ASP A 348 30.45 -2.35 -15.19
C ASP A 348 29.49 -3.49 -14.83
N ALA A 349 28.56 -3.25 -13.90
CA ALA A 349 27.54 -4.22 -13.50
C ALA A 349 26.58 -4.57 -14.66
N VAL A 350 26.13 -3.56 -15.41
CA VAL A 350 25.25 -3.76 -16.59
C VAL A 350 25.96 -4.49 -17.72
N ALA A 351 27.27 -4.32 -17.85
CA ALA A 351 28.09 -5.00 -18.85
C ALA A 351 28.45 -6.44 -18.47
N PHE A 352 28.39 -6.78 -17.18
CA PHE A 352 28.75 -8.10 -16.69
C PHE A 352 27.78 -9.16 -17.23
N PRO A 353 28.26 -10.29 -17.77
CA PRO A 353 27.41 -11.39 -18.23
C PRO A 353 26.90 -12.22 -17.03
N GLY A 354 25.59 -12.25 -16.82
CA GLY A 354 24.95 -12.93 -15.71
C GLY A 354 24.47 -11.98 -14.60
N PRO A 355 24.08 -12.53 -13.43
CA PRO A 355 23.55 -11.72 -12.34
C PRO A 355 24.66 -10.86 -11.70
N SER A 356 24.42 -9.57 -11.61
CA SER A 356 25.30 -8.59 -10.98
C SER A 356 24.55 -7.75 -9.95
N ALA A 357 25.26 -7.12 -9.01
CA ALA A 357 24.66 -6.26 -7.99
C ALA A 357 25.47 -4.98 -7.74
N VAL A 358 24.75 -3.89 -7.56
CA VAL A 358 25.30 -2.61 -7.06
C VAL A 358 24.56 -2.24 -5.79
N ILE A 359 25.31 -1.99 -4.71
CA ILE A 359 24.76 -1.52 -3.42
C ILE A 359 25.01 -0.02 -3.34
N ALA A 360 23.95 0.76 -3.56
CA ALA A 360 23.99 2.23 -3.45
C ALA A 360 23.68 2.63 -2.01
N GLU A 361 24.71 2.86 -1.23
CA GLU A 361 24.61 3.09 0.24
C GLU A 361 24.79 4.56 0.59
N ALA A 362 23.73 5.17 1.13
CA ALA A 362 23.79 6.45 1.79
C ALA A 362 22.58 6.64 2.71
N PRO A 363 22.75 7.24 3.92
CA PRO A 363 21.65 7.32 4.88
C PRO A 363 20.47 8.16 4.38
N CYS A 364 19.27 7.79 4.79
CA CYS A 364 18.05 8.56 4.50
C CYS A 364 18.19 10.00 5.03
N ILE A 365 17.97 10.99 4.19
CA ILE A 365 18.07 12.41 4.57
C ILE A 365 17.13 12.78 5.73
N ALA A 366 15.97 12.11 5.84
CA ALA A 366 15.02 12.35 6.92
C ALA A 366 15.52 11.81 8.28
N SER A 367 16.37 10.79 8.26
CA SER A 367 16.94 10.18 9.48
C SER A 367 18.14 10.94 10.03
N LEU A 368 18.71 11.88 9.29
CA LEU A 368 19.88 12.63 9.73
C LEU A 368 19.50 13.63 10.83
N LYS A 369 20.14 13.50 12.02
CA LYS A 369 19.98 14.43 13.14
C LYS A 369 20.45 15.84 12.79
N LYS A 370 21.56 15.93 12.04
CA LYS A 370 22.12 17.19 11.54
C LYS A 370 21.98 17.18 10.00
N LYS A 371 21.18 18.09 9.50
CA LYS A 371 21.05 18.27 8.03
C LYS A 371 22.37 18.77 7.46
N PRO A 372 22.78 18.33 6.27
CA PRO A 372 23.92 18.90 5.57
C PRO A 372 23.68 20.40 5.31
N ALA A 373 24.75 21.14 5.04
CA ALA A 373 24.63 22.54 4.68
C ALA A 373 23.76 22.69 3.41
N ALA A 374 22.94 23.72 3.40
CA ALA A 374 22.15 24.04 2.21
C ALA A 374 23.10 24.42 1.05
N HIS A 375 22.82 23.84 -0.11
CA HIS A 375 23.46 24.26 -1.36
C HIS A 375 22.55 25.29 -2.04
N PHE A 376 23.13 26.19 -2.77
CA PHE A 376 22.44 27.24 -3.51
C PHE A 376 23.03 27.36 -4.93
N VAL A 377 22.24 27.90 -5.81
CA VAL A 377 22.68 28.20 -7.18
C VAL A 377 23.43 29.53 -7.15
N ASP A 378 24.68 29.50 -7.59
CA ASP A 378 25.53 30.68 -7.65
C ASP A 378 25.60 31.29 -9.08
N ASP A 379 26.38 32.37 -9.22
CA ASP A 379 26.53 33.09 -10.48
C ASP A 379 27.26 32.31 -11.59
N ASN A 380 27.86 31.14 -11.25
CA ASN A 380 28.46 30.24 -12.23
C ASN A 380 27.42 29.36 -12.92
N CYS A 381 26.16 29.48 -12.54
CA CYS A 381 25.08 28.74 -13.17
C CYS A 381 24.91 29.12 -14.65
N ILE A 382 25.12 28.15 -15.52
CA ILE A 382 24.97 28.34 -17.00
C ILE A 382 23.50 28.24 -17.45
N LYS A 383 22.54 28.19 -16.52
CA LYS A 383 21.09 28.10 -16.77
C LYS A 383 20.69 26.92 -17.67
N CYS A 384 21.45 25.83 -17.67
CA CYS A 384 21.16 24.66 -18.54
C CYS A 384 19.89 23.91 -18.15
N GLY A 385 19.34 24.11 -16.95
CA GLY A 385 18.11 23.49 -16.45
C GLY A 385 18.17 21.98 -16.17
N LYS A 386 19.33 21.34 -16.19
CA LYS A 386 19.48 19.89 -15.94
C LYS A 386 18.98 19.48 -14.56
N CYS A 387 19.23 20.29 -13.53
CA CYS A 387 18.78 20.07 -12.17
C CYS A 387 17.23 19.94 -12.08
N VAL A 388 16.50 20.61 -12.95
CA VAL A 388 15.03 20.54 -13.03
C VAL A 388 14.59 19.46 -14.02
N ARG A 389 15.12 19.50 -15.26
CA ARG A 389 14.63 18.64 -16.34
C ARG A 389 15.10 17.19 -16.31
N GLU A 390 16.23 16.91 -15.67
CA GLU A 390 16.81 15.55 -15.63
C GLU A 390 16.75 14.94 -14.23
N ILE A 391 16.97 15.75 -13.17
CA ILE A 391 16.99 15.28 -11.79
C ILE A 391 15.65 15.53 -11.08
N GLY A 392 15.01 16.69 -11.33
CA GLY A 392 13.71 17.06 -10.75
C GLY A 392 13.75 17.17 -9.23
N CYS A 393 14.83 17.77 -8.67
CA CYS A 393 14.92 17.94 -7.23
C CYS A 393 13.87 18.95 -6.72
N PRO A 394 13.01 18.60 -5.74
CA PRO A 394 11.97 19.50 -5.27
C PRO A 394 12.49 20.70 -4.47
N ALA A 395 13.78 20.76 -4.17
CA ALA A 395 14.42 21.93 -3.56
C ALA A 395 14.81 23.01 -4.59
N ILE A 396 14.70 22.71 -5.88
CA ILE A 396 15.10 23.62 -6.96
C ILE A 396 13.86 23.93 -7.79
N THR A 397 13.43 25.18 -7.76
CA THR A 397 12.36 25.69 -8.61
C THR A 397 12.95 26.72 -9.58
N PRO A 398 12.57 26.69 -10.88
CA PRO A 398 12.93 27.77 -11.76
C PRO A 398 12.22 29.06 -11.30
N ASP A 399 12.90 30.19 -11.42
CA ASP A 399 12.24 31.47 -11.25
C ASP A 399 11.17 31.64 -12.33
N ALA A 400 10.02 32.15 -11.95
CA ALA A 400 8.97 32.48 -12.90
C ALA A 400 9.40 33.74 -13.66
N GLU A 401 10.05 33.59 -14.81
CA GLU A 401 10.17 34.57 -15.87
C GLU A 401 9.47 34.08 -17.12
#